data_83495382e4208fd25f3ac3daafe83337
#
_entry.id   83495382e4208fd25f3ac3daafe83337
#
_cell.length_a   1.000
_cell.length_b   1.000
_cell.length_c   1.000
_cell.angle_alpha   90.00
_cell.angle_beta   90.00
_cell.angle_gamma   90.00
#
_symmetry.space_group_name_H-M   'P 1'
#
loop_
_entity.id
_entity.type
_entity.pdbx_description
1 polymer ?
#
loop_
_entity_poly.entity_id
_entity_poly.type
_entity_poly.pdbx_seq_one_letter_code
_entity_poly.pdbx_strand_id
1 'polypeptide(L)'
;MASQDVQTAARTIIVASLNPVKIAATVQGFSEMFPGSAFTSRGVSVPSGVPDQPLGDAETLQGALNRAQRAREIEPDADFWVGLEGGVLEEAGVAGSPKLVQSFAWIVVIGRSRTGKARTAAYYLPEETAKLVRDGMELGPAEDIVWGKSNTKQTNGSVGLLTGDVINRKGYYVQAVVLALIPFKNPVLTFS
;
A
#
# COMPACT_ATOMS: atom_id res chain seq x y z
N MET A 1 27.50 23.69 29.41
CA MET A 1 27.07 22.28 29.48
C MET A 1 26.58 21.91 28.08
N ALA A 2 27.37 21.13 27.34
CA ALA A 2 26.97 20.67 26.02
C ALA A 2 25.95 19.54 26.20
N SER A 3 24.73 19.77 25.71
CA SER A 3 23.72 18.72 25.57
C SER A 3 24.28 17.67 24.60
N GLN A 4 24.58 16.49 25.12
CA GLN A 4 24.85 15.32 24.28
C GLN A 4 23.52 14.99 23.57
N ASP A 5 23.43 15.30 22.29
CA ASP A 5 22.40 14.75 21.40
C ASP A 5 22.57 13.23 21.42
N VAL A 6 21.72 12.54 22.18
CA VAL A 6 21.59 11.10 22.10
C VAL A 6 21.00 10.80 20.72
N GLN A 7 21.88 10.56 19.75
CA GLN A 7 21.49 10.15 18.42
C GLN A 7 20.84 8.77 18.55
N THR A 8 19.51 8.76 18.64
CA THR A 8 18.72 7.51 18.68
C THR A 8 19.03 6.73 17.40
N ALA A 9 19.45 5.47 17.55
CA ALA A 9 19.75 4.59 16.43
C ALA A 9 18.57 4.57 15.43
N ALA A 10 18.90 4.60 14.14
CA ALA A 10 17.88 4.57 13.09
C ALA A 10 17.07 3.26 13.16
N ARG A 11 15.74 3.38 13.18
CA ARG A 11 14.83 2.22 13.17
C ARG A 11 14.71 1.64 11.76
N THR A 12 14.68 0.32 11.66
CA THR A 12 14.66 -0.39 10.38
C THR A 12 13.24 -0.74 9.96
N ILE A 13 12.89 -0.38 8.72
CA ILE A 13 11.61 -0.70 8.07
C ILE A 13 11.86 -1.69 6.95
N ILE A 14 11.22 -2.85 6.99
CA ILE A 14 11.18 -3.80 5.87
C ILE A 14 9.89 -3.61 5.11
N VAL A 15 10.00 -3.27 3.83
CA VAL A 15 8.86 -3.14 2.93
C VAL A 15 8.74 -4.42 2.11
N ALA A 16 7.61 -5.10 2.22
CA ALA A 16 7.31 -6.35 1.53
C ALA A 16 7.03 -6.15 0.03
N SER A 17 7.91 -5.43 -0.64
CA SER A 17 7.84 -5.11 -2.07
C SER A 17 9.18 -4.60 -2.56
N LEU A 18 9.54 -4.92 -3.81
CA LEU A 18 10.67 -4.30 -4.52
C LEU A 18 10.25 -3.07 -5.35
N ASN A 19 8.96 -2.74 -5.39
CA ASN A 19 8.47 -1.58 -6.12
C ASN A 19 8.97 -0.28 -5.46
N PRO A 20 9.76 0.56 -6.17
CA PRO A 20 10.36 1.75 -5.59
C PRO A 20 9.30 2.77 -5.11
N VAL A 21 8.15 2.84 -5.76
CA VAL A 21 7.05 3.73 -5.36
C VAL A 21 6.47 3.31 -4.00
N LYS A 22 6.28 2.01 -3.77
CA LYS A 22 5.78 1.47 -2.48
C LYS A 22 6.80 1.71 -1.36
N ILE A 23 8.10 1.52 -1.64
CA ILE A 23 9.18 1.79 -0.67
C ILE A 23 9.22 3.29 -0.33
N ALA A 24 9.26 4.15 -1.33
CA ALA A 24 9.32 5.60 -1.14
C ALA A 24 8.08 6.14 -0.39
N ALA A 25 6.88 5.64 -0.69
CA ALA A 25 5.66 6.01 0.02
C ALA A 25 5.71 5.58 1.49
N THR A 26 6.21 4.38 1.77
CA THR A 26 6.36 3.90 3.14
C THR A 26 7.32 4.78 3.94
N VAL A 27 8.51 5.06 3.41
CA VAL A 27 9.51 5.91 4.08
C VAL A 27 8.93 7.30 4.34
N GLN A 28 8.28 7.90 3.36
CA GLN A 28 7.67 9.22 3.50
C GLN A 28 6.60 9.22 4.59
N GLY A 29 5.67 8.25 4.60
CA GLY A 29 4.62 8.17 5.60
C GLY A 29 5.16 8.01 7.03
N PHE A 30 6.22 7.22 7.21
CA PHE A 30 6.90 7.11 8.51
C PHE A 30 7.57 8.42 8.93
N SER A 31 8.24 9.11 8.01
CA SER A 31 8.89 10.40 8.29
C SER A 31 7.87 11.50 8.65
N GLU A 32 6.72 11.53 7.98
CA GLU A 32 5.63 12.46 8.28
C GLU A 32 4.97 12.16 9.64
N MET A 33 4.73 10.88 9.95
CA MET A 33 4.12 10.50 11.23
C MET A 33 5.05 10.72 12.42
N PHE A 34 6.36 10.52 12.24
CA PHE A 34 7.37 10.60 13.29
C PHE A 34 8.49 11.59 12.92
N PRO A 35 8.19 12.89 12.83
CA PRO A 35 9.23 13.88 12.52
C PRO A 35 10.34 13.84 13.58
N GLY A 36 11.59 13.92 13.13
CA GLY A 36 12.77 13.83 14.00
C GLY A 36 13.23 12.40 14.32
N SER A 37 12.53 11.36 13.88
CA SER A 37 13.01 9.97 13.96
C SER A 37 13.79 9.60 12.71
N ALA A 38 14.93 8.91 12.88
CA ALA A 38 15.69 8.35 11.78
C ALA A 38 15.16 6.96 11.40
N PHE A 39 15.00 6.70 10.12
CA PHE A 39 14.58 5.41 9.58
C PHE A 39 15.52 4.97 8.47
N THR A 40 15.86 3.68 8.47
CA THR A 40 16.42 2.98 7.33
C THR A 40 15.37 2.07 6.72
N SER A 41 15.39 1.85 5.41
CA SER A 41 14.39 0.98 4.77
C SER A 41 15.02 0.04 3.78
N ARG A 42 14.45 -1.16 3.66
CA ARG A 42 14.81 -2.16 2.65
C ARG A 42 13.54 -2.83 2.11
N GLY A 43 13.54 -3.04 0.79
CA GLY A 43 12.50 -3.83 0.12
C GLY A 43 12.85 -5.32 0.10
N VAL A 44 11.87 -6.18 0.31
CA VAL A 44 11.99 -7.64 0.15
C VAL A 44 10.87 -8.17 -0.74
N SER A 45 11.18 -9.17 -1.56
CA SER A 45 10.19 -9.84 -2.40
C SER A 45 9.58 -11.00 -1.63
N VAL A 46 8.28 -10.94 -1.40
CA VAL A 46 7.50 -12.01 -0.76
C VAL A 46 6.18 -12.21 -1.51
N PRO A 47 5.65 -13.44 -1.58
CA PRO A 47 4.33 -13.67 -2.17
C PRO A 47 3.22 -13.07 -1.30
N SER A 48 2.12 -12.66 -1.91
CA SER A 48 0.93 -12.20 -1.18
C SER A 48 0.12 -13.38 -0.60
N GLY A 49 0.16 -14.53 -1.27
CA GLY A 49 -0.68 -15.68 -0.94
C GLY A 49 -2.15 -15.50 -1.32
N VAL A 50 -2.46 -14.49 -2.12
CA VAL A 50 -3.74 -14.23 -2.78
C VAL A 50 -3.50 -14.11 -4.30
N PRO A 51 -4.52 -14.15 -5.15
CA PRO A 51 -4.36 -13.93 -6.59
C PRO A 51 -3.63 -12.63 -6.93
N ASP A 52 -3.02 -12.55 -8.12
CA ASP A 52 -2.30 -11.35 -8.60
C ASP A 52 -3.22 -10.13 -8.67
N GLN A 53 -4.50 -10.34 -8.94
CA GLN A 53 -5.55 -9.35 -8.81
C GLN A 53 -6.53 -9.76 -7.70
N PRO A 54 -6.33 -9.28 -6.44
CA PRO A 54 -7.27 -9.53 -5.36
C PRO A 54 -8.64 -8.91 -5.65
N LEU A 55 -9.70 -9.67 -5.39
CA LEU A 55 -11.09 -9.26 -5.58
C LEU A 55 -11.77 -9.09 -4.21
N GLY A 56 -12.11 -7.86 -3.89
CA GLY A 56 -12.78 -7.54 -2.64
C GLY A 56 -11.85 -7.11 -1.52
N ASP A 57 -12.45 -6.53 -0.50
CA ASP A 57 -11.76 -5.89 0.62
C ASP A 57 -10.97 -6.89 1.47
N ALA A 58 -11.62 -8.01 1.83
CA ALA A 58 -11.03 -9.02 2.70
C ALA A 58 -9.80 -9.70 2.08
N GLU A 59 -9.87 -10.05 0.79
CA GLU A 59 -8.76 -10.70 0.08
C GLU A 59 -7.58 -9.75 -0.06
N THR A 60 -7.83 -8.49 -0.38
CA THR A 60 -6.79 -7.46 -0.48
C THR A 60 -6.10 -7.21 0.87
N LEU A 61 -6.88 -7.12 1.95
CA LEU A 61 -6.33 -7.01 3.30
C LEU A 61 -5.49 -8.24 3.67
N GLN A 62 -5.98 -9.44 3.35
CA GLN A 62 -5.25 -10.67 3.62
C GLN A 62 -3.91 -10.70 2.87
N GLY A 63 -3.87 -10.27 1.61
CA GLY A 63 -2.63 -10.15 0.83
C GLY A 63 -1.62 -9.19 1.49
N ALA A 64 -2.07 -8.01 1.93
CA ALA A 64 -1.22 -7.06 2.64
C ALA A 64 -0.68 -7.64 3.96
N LEU A 65 -1.54 -8.32 4.74
CA LEU A 65 -1.16 -8.96 6.00
C LEU A 65 -0.12 -10.08 5.77
N ASN A 66 -0.37 -10.97 4.82
CA ASN A 66 0.55 -12.05 4.46
C ASN A 66 1.94 -11.52 4.08
N ARG A 67 1.97 -10.46 3.27
CA ARG A 67 3.24 -9.80 2.89
C ARG A 67 3.99 -9.28 4.10
N ALA A 68 3.33 -8.56 5.00
CA ALA A 68 3.97 -8.03 6.20
C ALA A 68 4.50 -9.14 7.12
N GLN A 69 3.73 -10.21 7.32
CA GLN A 69 4.12 -11.37 8.12
C GLN A 69 5.34 -12.09 7.53
N ARG A 70 5.32 -12.39 6.22
CA ARG A 70 6.44 -13.05 5.54
C ARG A 70 7.71 -12.19 5.51
N ALA A 71 7.56 -10.88 5.40
CA ALA A 71 8.70 -9.97 5.54
C ALA A 71 9.30 -10.05 6.95
N ARG A 72 8.48 -10.21 7.99
CA ARG A 72 8.92 -10.42 9.36
C ARG A 72 9.65 -11.75 9.57
N GLU A 73 9.19 -12.81 8.90
CA GLU A 73 9.84 -14.13 8.95
C GLU A 73 11.26 -14.10 8.32
N ILE A 74 11.42 -13.33 7.22
CA ILE A 74 12.72 -13.21 6.52
C ILE A 74 13.69 -12.27 7.26
N GLU A 75 13.19 -11.22 7.87
CA GLU A 75 13.97 -10.15 8.50
C GLU A 75 13.48 -9.88 9.94
N PRO A 76 13.63 -10.84 10.86
CA PRO A 76 13.01 -10.79 12.19
C PRO A 76 13.56 -9.67 13.09
N ASP A 77 14.76 -9.16 12.81
CA ASP A 77 15.45 -8.18 13.64
C ASP A 77 15.05 -6.73 13.35
N ALA A 78 14.23 -6.48 12.34
CA ALA A 78 13.75 -5.13 12.03
C ALA A 78 12.77 -4.60 13.09
N ASP A 79 12.45 -3.32 13.01
CA ASP A 79 11.50 -2.67 13.91
C ASP A 79 10.09 -2.66 13.35
N PHE A 80 9.97 -2.61 12.00
CA PHE A 80 8.69 -2.56 11.30
C PHE A 80 8.71 -3.39 10.02
N TRP A 81 7.58 -4.03 9.73
CA TRP A 81 7.33 -4.78 8.50
C TRP A 81 6.05 -4.27 7.85
N VAL A 82 6.15 -3.85 6.60
CA VAL A 82 5.06 -3.16 5.91
C VAL A 82 4.65 -3.94 4.67
N GLY A 83 3.40 -4.41 4.68
CA GLY A 83 2.75 -5.02 3.54
C GLY A 83 1.81 -4.04 2.85
N LEU A 84 1.89 -3.98 1.52
CA LEU A 84 1.01 -3.15 0.69
C LEU A 84 0.45 -4.04 -0.44
N GLU A 85 -0.87 -4.15 -0.49
CA GLU A 85 -1.56 -4.90 -1.54
C GLU A 85 -2.63 -4.05 -2.19
N GLY A 86 -2.65 -4.04 -3.54
CA GLY A 86 -3.71 -3.42 -4.33
C GLY A 86 -4.81 -4.42 -4.64
N GLY A 87 -6.04 -3.96 -4.69
CA GLY A 87 -7.17 -4.78 -5.06
C GLY A 87 -8.26 -3.97 -5.74
N VAL A 88 -9.27 -4.68 -6.19
CA VAL A 88 -10.49 -4.09 -6.77
C VAL A 88 -11.72 -4.63 -6.06
N LEU A 89 -12.78 -3.85 -6.08
CA LEU A 89 -14.09 -4.23 -5.55
C LEU A 89 -15.14 -3.97 -6.61
N GLU A 90 -15.95 -4.98 -6.90
CA GLU A 90 -17.12 -4.84 -7.75
C GLU A 90 -18.34 -4.37 -6.95
N GLU A 91 -19.03 -3.38 -7.46
CA GLU A 91 -20.30 -2.90 -6.91
C GLU A 91 -21.41 -3.01 -7.95
N ALA A 92 -22.63 -3.15 -7.47
CA ALA A 92 -23.79 -3.13 -8.34
C ALA A 92 -23.90 -1.78 -9.07
N GLY A 93 -23.95 -1.83 -10.38
CA GLY A 93 -24.31 -0.67 -11.19
C GLY A 93 -25.79 -0.33 -11.08
N VAL A 94 -26.22 0.73 -11.76
CA VAL A 94 -27.64 1.03 -11.97
C VAL A 94 -28.27 -0.13 -12.75
N ALA A 95 -29.55 -0.42 -12.50
CA ALA A 95 -30.24 -1.53 -13.15
C ALA A 95 -30.08 -1.52 -14.68
N GLY A 96 -29.53 -2.62 -15.22
CA GLY A 96 -29.21 -2.77 -16.65
C GLY A 96 -27.81 -2.27 -17.07
N SER A 97 -27.03 -1.71 -16.15
CA SER A 97 -25.65 -1.31 -16.40
C SER A 97 -24.64 -2.37 -15.91
N PRO A 98 -23.43 -2.42 -16.46
CA PRO A 98 -22.35 -3.24 -15.92
C PRO A 98 -22.07 -2.91 -14.46
N LYS A 99 -21.49 -3.87 -13.73
CA LYS A 99 -20.97 -3.62 -12.39
C LYS A 99 -19.86 -2.59 -12.43
N LEU A 100 -19.88 -1.67 -11.49
CA LEU A 100 -18.80 -0.71 -11.27
C LEU A 100 -17.60 -1.41 -10.62
N VAL A 101 -16.40 -1.01 -10.97
CA VAL A 101 -15.18 -1.53 -10.37
C VAL A 101 -14.41 -0.40 -9.69
N GLN A 102 -14.21 -0.53 -8.39
CA GLN A 102 -13.35 0.38 -7.61
C GLN A 102 -11.95 -0.20 -7.47
N SER A 103 -10.93 0.67 -7.51
CA SER A 103 -9.55 0.33 -7.14
C SER A 103 -9.18 0.97 -5.82
N PHE A 104 -8.42 0.23 -5.00
CA PHE A 104 -7.90 0.68 -3.71
C PHE A 104 -6.67 -0.15 -3.32
N ALA A 105 -6.08 0.14 -2.17
CA ALA A 105 -5.02 -0.69 -1.59
C ALA A 105 -5.15 -0.76 -0.07
N TRP A 106 -4.72 -1.89 0.51
CA TRP A 106 -4.50 -2.05 1.93
C TRP A 106 -3.02 -1.90 2.29
N ILE A 107 -2.77 -1.24 3.39
CA ILE A 107 -1.48 -1.13 4.04
C ILE A 107 -1.58 -1.74 5.42
N VAL A 108 -0.66 -2.67 5.73
CA VAL A 108 -0.50 -3.27 7.05
C VAL A 108 0.91 -2.98 7.55
N VAL A 109 1.01 -2.44 8.74
CA VAL A 109 2.28 -2.21 9.44
C VAL A 109 2.31 -3.09 10.67
N ILE A 110 3.27 -4.01 10.72
CA ILE A 110 3.56 -4.83 11.91
C ILE A 110 4.78 -4.23 12.61
N GLY A 111 4.67 -3.95 13.89
CA GLY A 111 5.79 -3.63 14.77
C GLY A 111 6.04 -4.76 15.76
N ARG A 112 6.92 -4.54 16.73
CA ARG A 112 7.28 -5.58 17.72
C ARG A 112 6.08 -5.95 18.62
N SER A 113 5.22 -5.01 18.99
CA SER A 113 4.16 -5.21 19.98
C SER A 113 2.76 -4.89 19.49
N ARG A 114 2.61 -4.36 18.29
CA ARG A 114 1.30 -3.95 17.75
C ARG A 114 1.27 -3.96 16.23
N THR A 115 0.06 -3.95 15.71
CA THR A 115 -0.21 -3.90 14.27
C THR A 115 -1.13 -2.73 13.98
N GLY A 116 -0.88 -2.04 12.89
CA GLY A 116 -1.79 -1.04 12.35
C GLY A 116 -2.14 -1.37 10.91
N LYS A 117 -3.32 -0.97 10.49
CA LYS A 117 -3.80 -1.21 9.12
C LYS A 117 -4.64 -0.03 8.65
N ALA A 118 -4.58 0.28 7.39
CA ALA A 118 -5.43 1.28 6.76
C ALA A 118 -5.62 0.98 5.28
N ARG A 119 -6.70 1.51 4.73
CA ARG A 119 -7.02 1.43 3.31
C ARG A 119 -6.85 2.81 2.68
N THR A 120 -6.40 2.86 1.43
CA THR A 120 -6.45 4.10 0.64
C THR A 120 -7.89 4.51 0.40
N ALA A 121 -8.12 5.75 -0.05
CA ALA A 121 -9.37 6.09 -0.71
C ALA A 121 -9.61 5.12 -1.88
N ALA A 122 -10.87 4.90 -2.26
CA ALA A 122 -11.22 4.14 -3.45
C ALA A 122 -11.64 5.10 -4.57
N TYR A 123 -11.43 4.68 -5.82
CA TYR A 123 -11.88 5.40 -7.01
C TYR A 123 -12.37 4.41 -8.06
N TYR A 124 -13.32 4.83 -8.90
CA TYR A 124 -13.87 4.00 -9.95
C TYR A 124 -12.95 3.96 -11.17
N LEU A 125 -12.88 2.78 -11.78
CA LEU A 125 -12.17 2.57 -13.03
C LEU A 125 -13.07 2.92 -14.22
N PRO A 126 -12.52 3.44 -15.32
CA PRO A 126 -13.24 3.56 -16.60
C PRO A 126 -13.73 2.18 -17.07
N GLU A 127 -14.85 2.15 -17.80
CA GLU A 127 -15.46 0.89 -18.25
C GLU A 127 -14.50 0.05 -19.11
N GLU A 128 -13.67 0.68 -19.91
CA GLU A 128 -12.65 0.00 -20.73
C GLU A 128 -11.67 -0.80 -19.89
N THR A 129 -11.18 -0.21 -18.79
CA THR A 129 -10.30 -0.89 -17.82
C THR A 129 -11.08 -1.90 -16.98
N ALA A 130 -12.25 -1.50 -16.47
CA ALA A 130 -13.09 -2.33 -15.64
C ALA A 130 -13.50 -3.64 -16.34
N LYS A 131 -13.81 -3.58 -17.63
CA LYS A 131 -14.13 -4.76 -18.45
C LYS A 131 -12.97 -5.76 -18.48
N LEU A 132 -11.74 -5.31 -18.76
CA LEU A 132 -10.57 -6.17 -18.79
C LEU A 132 -10.31 -6.82 -17.41
N VAL A 133 -10.51 -6.06 -16.33
CA VAL A 133 -10.35 -6.57 -14.96
C VAL A 133 -11.42 -7.61 -14.63
N ARG A 134 -12.68 -7.39 -15.00
CA ARG A 134 -13.75 -8.39 -14.84
C ARG A 134 -13.52 -9.66 -15.67
N ASP A 135 -12.86 -9.52 -16.82
CA ASP A 135 -12.44 -10.65 -17.68
C ASP A 135 -11.20 -11.38 -17.10
N GLY A 136 -10.71 -11.00 -15.91
CA GLY A 136 -9.63 -11.68 -15.18
C GLY A 136 -8.23 -11.10 -15.37
N MET A 137 -8.10 -9.94 -16.02
CA MET A 137 -6.79 -9.30 -16.21
C MET A 137 -6.41 -8.51 -14.95
N GLU A 138 -5.11 -8.52 -14.58
CA GLU A 138 -4.59 -7.63 -13.54
C GLU A 138 -4.72 -6.16 -13.97
N LEU A 139 -5.03 -5.25 -13.03
CA LEU A 139 -5.25 -3.83 -13.30
C LEU A 139 -4.09 -3.16 -14.04
N GLY A 140 -2.84 -3.46 -13.68
CA GLY A 140 -1.68 -2.85 -14.33
C GLY A 140 -1.62 -3.13 -15.84
N PRO A 141 -1.61 -4.39 -16.27
CA PRO A 141 -1.71 -4.76 -17.69
C PRO A 141 -2.97 -4.22 -18.38
N ALA A 142 -4.12 -4.22 -17.72
CA ALA A 142 -5.35 -3.67 -18.29
C ALA A 142 -5.20 -2.18 -18.63
N GLU A 143 -4.57 -1.42 -17.75
CA GLU A 143 -4.27 -0.01 -17.98
C GLU A 143 -3.24 0.22 -19.08
N ASP A 144 -2.19 -0.61 -19.10
CA ASP A 144 -1.18 -0.53 -20.16
C ASP A 144 -1.84 -0.67 -21.55
N ILE A 145 -2.84 -1.56 -21.69
CA ILE A 145 -3.62 -1.73 -22.92
C ILE A 145 -4.49 -0.49 -23.21
N VAL A 146 -5.31 -0.06 -22.25
CA VAL A 146 -6.29 1.04 -22.44
C VAL A 146 -5.59 2.36 -22.74
N TRP A 147 -4.45 2.63 -22.11
CA TRP A 147 -3.73 3.89 -22.26
C TRP A 147 -2.58 3.84 -23.27
N GLY A 148 -2.34 2.69 -23.92
CA GLY A 148 -1.22 2.53 -24.85
C GLY A 148 0.14 2.77 -24.19
N LYS A 149 0.30 2.39 -22.93
CA LYS A 149 1.51 2.57 -22.13
C LYS A 149 2.14 1.24 -21.76
N SER A 150 3.25 1.27 -21.04
CA SER A 150 3.91 0.09 -20.50
C SER A 150 4.43 0.38 -19.09
N ASN A 151 4.40 -0.65 -18.22
CA ASN A 151 4.89 -0.57 -16.85
C ASN A 151 4.18 0.49 -15.97
N THR A 152 2.94 0.81 -16.24
CA THR A 152 2.13 1.78 -15.48
C THR A 152 2.15 1.49 -13.97
N LYS A 153 2.18 0.21 -13.62
CA LYS A 153 2.26 -0.26 -12.22
C LYS A 153 3.57 0.13 -11.51
N GLN A 154 4.64 0.49 -12.21
CA GLN A 154 5.92 0.94 -11.63
C GLN A 154 6.09 2.47 -11.65
N THR A 155 5.16 3.19 -12.24
CA THR A 155 5.16 4.64 -12.34
C THR A 155 3.99 5.25 -11.53
N ASN A 156 3.23 6.15 -12.11
CA ASN A 156 2.14 6.87 -11.43
C ASN A 156 0.88 6.02 -11.19
N GLY A 157 0.79 4.84 -11.81
CA GLY A 157 -0.34 3.92 -11.69
C GLY A 157 -1.65 4.50 -12.22
N SER A 158 -2.72 3.76 -12.03
CA SER A 158 -4.09 4.14 -12.40
C SER A 158 -4.48 5.53 -11.89
N VAL A 159 -4.28 5.77 -10.62
CA VAL A 159 -4.66 7.06 -10.01
C VAL A 159 -3.97 8.25 -10.68
N GLY A 160 -2.70 8.12 -11.04
CA GLY A 160 -1.96 9.17 -11.74
C GLY A 160 -2.51 9.39 -13.15
N LEU A 161 -2.76 8.31 -13.90
CA LEU A 161 -3.34 8.38 -15.23
C LEU A 161 -4.70 9.07 -15.23
N LEU A 162 -5.60 8.66 -14.33
CA LEU A 162 -6.97 9.14 -14.27
C LEU A 162 -7.07 10.58 -13.76
N THR A 163 -6.11 11.03 -12.96
CA THR A 163 -6.12 12.39 -12.39
C THR A 163 -5.20 13.36 -13.13
N GLY A 164 -4.52 12.92 -14.19
CA GLY A 164 -3.51 13.74 -14.85
C GLY A 164 -2.38 14.13 -13.89
N ASP A 165 -1.97 13.19 -13.04
CA ASP A 165 -0.92 13.35 -12.03
C ASP A 165 -1.20 14.37 -10.90
N VAL A 166 -2.44 14.85 -10.77
CA VAL A 166 -2.85 15.63 -9.58
C VAL A 166 -2.67 14.80 -8.32
N ILE A 167 -2.96 13.48 -8.38
CA ILE A 167 -2.64 12.51 -7.35
C ILE A 167 -1.71 11.48 -7.96
N ASN A 168 -0.43 11.48 -7.60
CA ASN A 168 0.47 10.42 -8.02
C ASN A 168 0.39 9.20 -7.08
N ARG A 169 0.82 8.04 -7.56
CA ARG A 169 0.74 6.78 -6.82
C ARG A 169 1.46 6.82 -5.47
N LYS A 170 2.58 7.53 -5.37
CA LYS A 170 3.30 7.66 -4.11
C LYS A 170 2.46 8.41 -3.08
N GLY A 171 1.96 9.60 -3.42
CA GLY A 171 1.11 10.40 -2.53
C GLY A 171 -0.18 9.67 -2.12
N TYR A 172 -0.76 8.90 -3.05
CA TYR A 172 -1.92 8.06 -2.78
C TYR A 172 -1.67 7.01 -1.69
N TYR A 173 -0.49 6.39 -1.66
CA TYR A 173 -0.11 5.43 -0.61
C TYR A 173 0.32 6.11 0.70
N VAL A 174 0.98 7.27 0.65
CA VAL A 174 1.51 7.97 1.83
C VAL A 174 0.43 8.18 2.89
N GLN A 175 -0.74 8.67 2.51
CA GLN A 175 -1.85 8.90 3.44
C GLN A 175 -2.25 7.62 4.18
N ALA A 176 -2.37 6.51 3.46
CA ALA A 176 -2.76 5.23 4.06
C ALA A 176 -1.64 4.66 4.96
N VAL A 177 -0.36 4.89 4.63
CA VAL A 177 0.76 4.54 5.52
C VAL A 177 0.66 5.35 6.82
N VAL A 178 0.43 6.66 6.74
CA VAL A 178 0.24 7.52 7.91
C VAL A 178 -0.92 7.02 8.78
N LEU A 179 -2.06 6.70 8.17
CA LEU A 179 -3.23 6.16 8.89
C LEU A 179 -2.94 4.81 9.54
N ALA A 180 -2.21 3.92 8.86
CA ALA A 180 -1.80 2.63 9.43
C ALA A 180 -0.83 2.79 10.63
N LEU A 181 -0.16 3.93 10.75
CA LEU A 181 0.75 4.23 11.87
C LEU A 181 0.05 4.83 13.09
N ILE A 182 -1.25 5.10 13.05
CA ILE A 182 -2.02 5.66 14.18
C ILE A 182 -1.82 4.87 15.48
N PRO A 183 -1.87 3.52 15.53
CA PRO A 183 -1.64 2.76 16.76
C PRO A 183 -0.24 2.95 17.34
N PHE A 184 0.76 3.21 16.51
CA PHE A 184 2.14 3.43 16.95
C PHE A 184 2.38 4.85 17.48
N LYS A 185 1.64 5.82 16.99
CA LYS A 185 1.66 7.21 17.45
C LYS A 185 0.97 7.36 18.80
N ASN A 186 0.00 6.51 19.09
CA ASN A 186 -0.84 6.56 20.27
C ASN A 186 -0.67 5.30 21.15
N PRO A 187 0.52 5.09 21.76
CA PRO A 187 0.85 3.84 22.45
C PRO A 187 0.01 3.55 23.70
N VAL A 188 -0.66 4.55 24.24
CA VAL A 188 -1.51 4.40 25.43
C VAL A 188 -2.97 4.04 25.09
N LEU A 189 -3.35 4.12 23.81
CA LEU A 189 -4.69 3.74 23.35
C LEU A 189 -4.73 2.29 22.89
N THR A 190 -5.90 1.67 23.04
CA THR A 190 -6.17 0.31 22.53
C THR A 190 -6.79 0.39 21.14
N PHE A 191 -6.25 -0.41 20.22
CA PHE A 191 -6.75 -0.58 18.85
C PHE A 191 -7.00 -2.08 18.63
N SER A 192 -8.22 -2.42 18.23
CA SER A 192 -8.67 -3.80 17.94
C SER A 192 -8.65 -4.08 16.44
#